data_1fb8dae8df0a186cfc97f09efddc1f94
#
_entry.id   1fb8dae8df0a186cfc97f09efddc1f94
#
_cell.length_a   1.000
_cell.length_b   1.000
_cell.length_c   1.000
_cell.angle_alpha   90.00
_cell.angle_beta   90.00
_cell.angle_gamma   90.00
#
_symmetry.space_group_name_H-M   'P 1'
#
loop_
_entity.id
_entity.type
_entity.pdbx_description
1 polymer ?
#
loop_
_entity_poly.entity_id
_entity_poly.type
_entity_poly.pdbx_seq_one_letter_code
_entity_poly.pdbx_strand_id
1 'polypeptide(L)'
;MRTTQVAAQVTTRVTGQTDVARQYVTEARRIVVKVGSSSLTTASGGLDADRVDALVDVLAKVRSGGEKEIVLVSSGAIAAGLAPLGLTRRPKDLARQQAAASVGQGLLVARYTASFARYGVRVGQVLLTTDDTSRRAHYRNAYRTLDQLLAMGALPVVNENDTVATDEIRFGDNDRLAALVAHLVRADLLVLLSDVDGLYDGDPSKPGTSRITEVTGPESIAHVEIGSAGKAGVGTGGMVTKVEAARIAAAAGIPVVLTSASRAADALAGRDTGTYFHRTGRRSADRLLWLAHASTPQGSLTLDDGAVRAVVEGKKSLLAAGVAGVEGDFVAGDPVELRDTAGRAVARGLVNFDAKEMPRMLGRSTPELAKALGPEYDREVVHRDDLVVIR
;
A
#
# COMPACT_ATOMS: atom_id res chain seq x y z
N MET A 1 47.53 1.45 16.35
CA MET A 1 47.12 2.52 15.41
C MET A 1 46.23 2.10 14.22
N ARG A 2 46.01 0.83 13.91
CA ARG A 2 45.12 0.42 12.79
C ARG A 2 43.63 0.28 13.15
N THR A 3 43.30 0.12 14.41
CA THR A 3 41.90 -0.10 14.86
C THR A 3 41.07 1.20 14.91
N THR A 4 41.69 2.34 15.15
CA THR A 4 41.02 3.65 15.24
C THR A 4 40.64 4.22 13.86
N GLN A 5 41.39 3.87 12.81
CA GLN A 5 41.11 4.35 11.46
C GLN A 5 39.92 3.65 10.79
N VAL A 6 39.67 2.37 11.14
CA VAL A 6 38.51 1.62 10.60
C VAL A 6 37.19 2.11 11.23
N ALA A 7 37.21 2.42 12.52
CA ALA A 7 36.03 2.98 13.22
C ALA A 7 35.64 4.36 12.66
N ALA A 8 36.60 5.23 12.37
CA ALA A 8 36.34 6.55 11.80
C ALA A 8 35.82 6.49 10.37
N GLN A 9 36.29 5.54 9.53
CA GLN A 9 35.74 5.36 8.17
C GLN A 9 34.34 4.75 8.14
N VAL A 10 34.00 3.89 9.07
CA VAL A 10 32.63 3.33 9.21
C VAL A 10 31.66 4.42 9.68
N THR A 11 32.07 5.23 10.66
CA THR A 11 31.22 6.33 11.18
C THR A 11 30.99 7.41 10.12
N THR A 12 31.99 7.76 9.32
CA THR A 12 31.84 8.78 8.26
C THR A 12 30.99 8.28 7.08
N ARG A 13 30.98 6.97 6.77
CA ARG A 13 30.09 6.40 5.77
C ARG A 13 28.63 6.37 6.23
N VAL A 14 28.38 6.06 7.49
CA VAL A 14 27.01 6.02 8.05
C VAL A 14 26.41 7.42 8.11
N THR A 15 27.14 8.42 8.59
CA THR A 15 26.65 9.82 8.67
C THR A 15 26.39 10.43 7.30
N GLY A 16 27.23 10.20 6.31
CA GLY A 16 27.02 10.72 4.95
C GLY A 16 25.84 10.09 4.22
N GLN A 17 25.50 8.83 4.52
CA GLN A 17 24.39 8.12 3.90
C GLN A 17 23.04 8.56 4.50
N THR A 18 22.99 8.82 5.80
CA THR A 18 21.82 9.35 6.52
C THR A 18 21.46 10.76 6.04
N ASP A 19 22.47 11.61 5.80
CA ASP A 19 22.24 12.97 5.28
C ASP A 19 21.60 12.93 3.87
N VAL A 20 22.09 12.08 2.98
CA VAL A 20 21.52 11.92 1.62
C VAL A 20 20.10 11.37 1.66
N ALA A 21 19.83 10.37 2.51
CA ALA A 21 18.48 9.82 2.66
C ALA A 21 17.47 10.88 3.13
N ARG A 22 17.86 11.71 4.10
CA ARG A 22 17.01 12.79 4.64
C ARG A 22 16.81 13.94 3.66
N GLN A 23 17.75 14.19 2.75
CA GLN A 23 17.62 15.17 1.68
C GLN A 23 16.46 14.82 0.74
N TYR A 24 16.26 13.53 0.38
CA TYR A 24 15.12 13.11 -0.42
C TYR A 24 13.76 13.48 0.20
N VAL A 25 13.64 13.50 1.53
CA VAL A 25 12.42 13.90 2.23
C VAL A 25 12.13 15.38 2.02
N THR A 26 13.15 16.23 2.10
CA THR A 26 12.98 17.69 1.92
C THR A 26 12.71 18.07 0.48
N GLU A 27 13.25 17.32 -0.48
CA GLU A 27 13.08 17.53 -1.93
C GLU A 27 11.77 16.94 -2.46
N ALA A 28 11.09 16.06 -1.70
CA ALA A 28 9.85 15.44 -2.12
C ALA A 28 8.76 16.50 -2.40
N ARG A 29 8.16 16.46 -3.58
CA ARG A 29 7.08 17.37 -4.00
C ARG A 29 5.71 16.77 -3.72
N ARG A 30 5.47 15.52 -4.16
CA ARG A 30 4.20 14.82 -3.94
C ARG A 30 4.38 13.80 -2.84
N ILE A 31 3.69 14.02 -1.72
CA ILE A 31 3.84 13.25 -0.49
C ILE A 31 2.51 12.59 -0.14
N VAL A 32 2.54 11.28 0.08
CA VAL A 32 1.41 10.58 0.69
C VAL A 32 1.67 10.45 2.18
N VAL A 33 0.73 10.90 3.00
CA VAL A 33 0.79 10.77 4.46
C VAL A 33 -0.33 9.87 4.91
N LYS A 34 0.00 8.78 5.59
CA LYS A 34 -1.00 7.88 6.19
C LYS A 34 -1.05 8.09 7.69
N VAL A 35 -2.26 8.18 8.22
CA VAL A 35 -2.49 8.26 9.67
C VAL A 35 -3.40 7.12 10.15
N GLY A 36 -2.99 6.45 11.23
CA GLY A 36 -3.75 5.37 11.87
C GLY A 36 -4.90 5.88 12.74
N SER A 37 -5.89 5.02 12.98
CA SER A 37 -7.05 5.36 13.83
C SER A 37 -6.65 5.73 15.27
N SER A 38 -5.71 5.00 15.87
CA SER A 38 -5.20 5.27 17.22
C SER A 38 -4.61 6.68 17.41
N SER A 39 -4.08 7.25 16.32
CA SER A 39 -3.52 8.61 16.31
C SER A 39 -4.58 9.71 16.20
N LEU A 40 -5.83 9.37 15.86
CA LEU A 40 -6.91 10.33 15.60
C LEU A 40 -8.08 10.21 16.58
N THR A 41 -8.09 9.18 17.44
CA THR A 41 -9.22 8.87 18.30
C THR A 41 -8.83 8.88 19.77
N THR A 42 -9.82 9.15 20.62
CA THR A 42 -9.67 9.06 22.08
C THR A 42 -9.73 7.60 22.54
N ALA A 43 -9.27 7.32 23.76
CA ALA A 43 -9.36 6.00 24.36
C ALA A 43 -10.83 5.53 24.59
N SER A 44 -11.75 6.49 24.74
CA SER A 44 -13.20 6.22 24.90
C SER A 44 -13.94 6.04 23.58
N GLY A 45 -13.24 6.12 22.44
CA GLY A 45 -13.82 6.16 21.10
C GLY A 45 -14.17 7.58 20.66
N GLY A 46 -14.44 7.74 19.35
CA GLY A 46 -14.69 9.05 18.73
C GLY A 46 -13.41 9.76 18.28
N LEU A 47 -13.60 10.81 17.47
CA LEU A 47 -12.49 11.62 16.98
C LEU A 47 -11.96 12.53 18.07
N ASP A 48 -10.64 12.59 18.18
CA ASP A 48 -9.92 13.57 18.99
C ASP A 48 -9.66 14.82 18.13
N ALA A 49 -10.40 15.88 18.42
CA ALA A 49 -10.36 17.12 17.66
C ALA A 49 -8.96 17.75 17.67
N ASP A 50 -8.29 17.74 18.81
CA ASP A 50 -6.98 18.38 18.98
C ASP A 50 -5.89 17.61 18.21
N ARG A 51 -5.96 16.27 18.19
CA ARG A 51 -5.04 15.44 17.40
C ARG A 51 -5.24 15.64 15.90
N VAL A 52 -6.49 15.74 15.45
CA VAL A 52 -6.79 16.05 14.03
C VAL A 52 -6.25 17.42 13.67
N ASP A 53 -6.49 18.44 14.51
CA ASP A 53 -6.00 19.80 14.28
C ASP A 53 -4.48 19.87 14.26
N ALA A 54 -3.80 19.24 15.21
CA ALA A 54 -2.34 19.19 15.26
C ALA A 54 -1.74 18.55 13.99
N LEU A 55 -2.34 17.47 13.49
CA LEU A 55 -1.91 16.88 12.21
C LEU A 55 -2.15 17.85 11.05
N VAL A 56 -3.34 18.46 10.96
CA VAL A 56 -3.69 19.40 9.90
C VAL A 56 -2.77 20.61 9.91
N ASP A 57 -2.40 21.15 11.07
CA ASP A 57 -1.49 22.27 11.22
C ASP A 57 -0.11 21.96 10.61
N VAL A 58 0.40 20.73 10.83
CA VAL A 58 1.65 20.27 10.23
C VAL A 58 1.52 20.16 8.71
N LEU A 59 0.46 19.51 8.21
CA LEU A 59 0.28 19.29 6.78
C LEU A 59 0.04 20.60 6.02
N ALA A 60 -0.74 21.49 6.58
CA ALA A 60 -1.00 22.82 6.01
C ALA A 60 0.28 23.66 5.93
N LYS A 61 1.12 23.64 6.98
CA LYS A 61 2.43 24.29 6.99
C LYS A 61 3.37 23.75 5.91
N VAL A 62 3.41 22.43 5.70
CA VAL A 62 4.23 21.82 4.65
C VAL A 62 3.76 22.26 3.25
N ARG A 63 2.45 22.47 3.06
CA ARG A 63 1.87 22.95 1.79
C ARG A 63 2.01 24.46 1.58
N SER A 64 2.19 25.25 2.63
CA SER A 64 2.10 26.73 2.54
C SER A 64 3.09 27.36 1.57
N GLY A 65 4.19 26.70 1.22
CA GLY A 65 5.13 27.12 0.18
C GLY A 65 4.65 26.94 -1.26
N GLY A 66 3.49 26.29 -1.49
CA GLY A 66 2.91 26.06 -2.82
C GLY A 66 3.61 25.01 -3.68
N GLU A 67 4.78 24.52 -3.26
CA GLU A 67 5.59 23.57 -4.04
C GLU A 67 5.27 22.10 -3.72
N LYS A 68 4.61 21.85 -2.58
CA LYS A 68 4.35 20.49 -2.10
C LYS A 68 2.88 20.11 -2.20
N GLU A 69 2.62 18.96 -2.78
CA GLU A 69 1.31 18.32 -2.88
C GLU A 69 1.21 17.22 -1.82
N ILE A 70 0.10 17.18 -1.10
CA ILE A 70 -0.15 16.17 -0.08
C ILE A 70 -1.43 15.41 -0.39
N VAL A 71 -1.36 14.09 -0.32
CA VAL A 71 -2.50 13.17 -0.27
C VAL A 71 -2.54 12.55 1.13
N LEU A 72 -3.64 12.70 1.83
CA LEU A 72 -3.83 12.15 3.17
C LEU A 72 -4.60 10.82 3.07
N VAL A 73 -4.01 9.72 3.50
CA VAL A 73 -4.70 8.44 3.68
C VAL A 73 -5.06 8.31 5.15
N SER A 74 -6.36 8.36 5.46
CA SER A 74 -6.83 8.42 6.83
C SER A 74 -7.58 7.15 7.22
N SER A 75 -7.33 6.70 8.45
CA SER A 75 -8.18 5.73 9.15
C SER A 75 -9.12 6.46 10.11
N GLY A 76 -9.92 5.68 10.85
CA GLY A 76 -10.71 6.20 11.97
C GLY A 76 -12.19 6.35 11.69
N ALA A 77 -12.68 6.06 10.48
CA ALA A 77 -14.10 6.16 10.16
C ALA A 77 -14.97 5.29 11.08
N ILE A 78 -14.67 3.99 11.22
CA ILE A 78 -15.41 3.12 12.14
C ILE A 78 -15.41 3.68 13.56
N ALA A 79 -14.24 4.08 14.07
CA ALA A 79 -14.11 4.60 15.44
C ALA A 79 -14.92 5.90 15.64
N ALA A 80 -14.93 6.80 14.63
CA ALA A 80 -15.72 8.03 14.65
C ALA A 80 -17.23 7.77 14.68
N GLY A 81 -17.69 6.67 14.10
CA GLY A 81 -19.11 6.32 14.04
C GLY A 81 -19.62 5.55 15.27
N LEU A 82 -18.75 5.08 16.18
CA LEU A 82 -19.18 4.28 17.32
C LEU A 82 -20.10 5.05 18.26
N ALA A 83 -19.64 6.18 18.78
CA ALA A 83 -20.38 6.97 19.76
C ALA A 83 -21.73 7.49 19.23
N PRO A 84 -21.83 8.04 17.99
CA PRO A 84 -23.12 8.44 17.42
C PRO A 84 -24.13 7.33 17.29
N LEU A 85 -23.67 6.08 17.13
CA LEU A 85 -24.53 4.89 17.06
C LEU A 85 -24.75 4.20 18.42
N GLY A 86 -24.32 4.81 19.52
CA GLY A 86 -24.45 4.23 20.86
C GLY A 86 -23.56 2.99 21.09
N LEU A 87 -22.53 2.80 20.28
CA LEU A 87 -21.62 1.67 20.38
C LEU A 87 -20.42 2.01 21.29
N THR A 88 -20.19 1.20 22.31
CA THR A 88 -19.06 1.40 23.26
C THR A 88 -17.76 0.70 22.83
N ARG A 89 -17.83 -0.19 21.84
CA ARG A 89 -16.67 -0.94 21.31
C ARG A 89 -16.90 -1.26 19.83
N ARG A 90 -15.80 -1.53 19.14
CA ARG A 90 -15.83 -1.94 17.73
C ARG A 90 -16.65 -3.24 17.59
N PRO A 91 -17.69 -3.27 16.73
CA PRO A 91 -18.45 -4.47 16.44
C PRO A 91 -17.59 -5.55 15.78
N LYS A 92 -17.94 -6.82 16.03
CA LYS A 92 -17.32 -7.95 15.29
C LYS A 92 -18.08 -8.25 13.98
N ASP A 93 -19.36 -7.95 13.97
CA ASP A 93 -20.25 -8.14 12.83
C ASP A 93 -19.94 -7.13 11.73
N LEU A 94 -19.83 -7.62 10.48
CA LEU A 94 -19.44 -6.81 9.32
C LEU A 94 -20.46 -5.69 9.06
N ALA A 95 -21.76 -5.99 9.05
CA ALA A 95 -22.79 -5.00 8.73
C ALA A 95 -22.80 -3.84 9.74
N ARG A 96 -22.57 -4.12 11.03
CA ARG A 96 -22.42 -3.07 12.04
C ARG A 96 -21.13 -2.26 11.88
N GLN A 97 -20.03 -2.89 11.44
CA GLN A 97 -18.81 -2.16 11.12
C GLN A 97 -19.03 -1.23 9.93
N GLN A 98 -19.69 -1.71 8.87
CA GLN A 98 -20.06 -0.91 7.69
C GLN A 98 -20.98 0.26 8.06
N ALA A 99 -21.98 0.04 8.90
CA ALA A 99 -22.85 1.11 9.42
C ALA A 99 -22.07 2.14 10.22
N ALA A 100 -21.16 1.71 11.10
CA ALA A 100 -20.30 2.62 11.86
C ALA A 100 -19.35 3.39 10.95
N ALA A 101 -18.75 2.74 9.95
CA ALA A 101 -17.91 3.40 8.95
C ALA A 101 -18.70 4.45 8.16
N SER A 102 -19.93 4.14 7.74
CA SER A 102 -20.80 5.06 6.98
C SER A 102 -21.06 6.36 7.76
N VAL A 103 -21.48 6.25 9.02
CA VAL A 103 -21.73 7.42 9.88
C VAL A 103 -20.42 8.16 10.17
N GLY A 104 -19.38 7.43 10.55
CA GLY A 104 -18.11 8.00 10.98
C GLY A 104 -17.29 8.62 9.85
N GLN A 105 -17.42 8.12 8.61
CA GLN A 105 -16.75 8.70 7.46
C GLN A 105 -17.22 10.13 7.18
N GLY A 106 -18.51 10.39 7.29
CA GLY A 106 -19.05 11.75 7.18
C GLY A 106 -18.48 12.70 8.24
N LEU A 107 -18.41 12.23 9.50
CA LEU A 107 -17.85 13.00 10.61
C LEU A 107 -16.35 13.27 10.43
N LEU A 108 -15.60 12.27 10.01
CA LEU A 108 -14.15 12.38 9.76
C LEU A 108 -13.84 13.42 8.68
N VAL A 109 -14.54 13.36 7.55
CA VAL A 109 -14.33 14.31 6.44
C VAL A 109 -14.80 15.70 6.81
N ALA A 110 -15.92 15.84 7.50
CA ALA A 110 -16.39 17.14 8.02
C ALA A 110 -15.34 17.77 8.95
N ARG A 111 -14.73 16.97 9.84
CA ARG A 111 -13.66 17.44 10.73
C ARG A 111 -12.44 17.91 9.95
N TYR A 112 -11.93 17.13 8.99
CA TYR A 112 -10.82 17.54 8.14
C TYR A 112 -11.15 18.82 7.36
N THR A 113 -12.36 18.91 6.79
CA THR A 113 -12.80 20.09 6.05
C THR A 113 -12.78 21.33 6.92
N ALA A 114 -13.32 21.26 8.13
CA ALA A 114 -13.31 22.37 9.08
C ALA A 114 -11.88 22.76 9.50
N SER A 115 -11.03 21.78 9.76
CA SER A 115 -9.65 22.00 10.20
C SER A 115 -8.80 22.64 9.08
N PHE A 116 -8.86 22.11 7.85
CA PHE A 116 -8.12 22.65 6.71
C PHE A 116 -8.67 24.01 6.22
N ALA A 117 -9.96 24.30 6.44
CA ALA A 117 -10.55 25.60 6.11
C ALA A 117 -9.85 26.76 6.83
N ARG A 118 -9.26 26.56 8.02
CA ARG A 118 -8.44 27.54 8.74
C ARG A 118 -7.25 28.03 7.92
N TYR A 119 -6.80 27.24 6.95
CA TYR A 119 -5.68 27.50 6.05
C TYR A 119 -6.11 27.77 4.60
N GLY A 120 -7.41 27.95 4.34
CA GLY A 120 -7.94 28.13 3.00
C GLY A 120 -7.80 26.91 2.09
N VAL A 121 -7.52 25.71 2.64
CA VAL A 121 -7.33 24.49 1.89
C VAL A 121 -8.66 23.74 1.74
N ARG A 122 -9.03 23.42 0.51
CA ARG A 122 -10.21 22.60 0.21
C ARG A 122 -9.86 21.13 0.32
N VAL A 123 -10.76 20.33 0.88
CA VAL A 123 -10.62 18.87 1.02
C VAL A 123 -11.48 18.18 -0.03
N GLY A 124 -10.92 17.19 -0.70
CA GLY A 124 -11.63 16.26 -1.59
C GLY A 124 -11.62 14.84 -1.04
N GLN A 125 -12.79 14.24 -0.79
CA GLN A 125 -12.89 12.85 -0.35
C GLN A 125 -12.75 11.89 -1.52
N VAL A 126 -11.94 10.83 -1.36
CA VAL A 126 -11.85 9.71 -2.30
C VAL A 126 -11.92 8.41 -1.51
N LEU A 127 -12.91 7.58 -1.79
CA LEU A 127 -13.07 6.27 -1.18
C LEU A 127 -12.70 5.19 -2.21
N LEU A 128 -11.82 4.28 -1.81
CA LEU A 128 -11.30 3.21 -2.67
C LEU A 128 -11.52 1.85 -2.03
N THR A 129 -11.81 0.87 -2.86
CA THR A 129 -11.78 -0.55 -2.50
C THR A 129 -10.53 -1.22 -3.09
N THR A 130 -10.24 -2.44 -2.67
CA THR A 130 -9.21 -3.28 -3.30
C THR A 130 -9.50 -3.44 -4.80
N ASP A 131 -10.76 -3.58 -5.17
CA ASP A 131 -11.23 -3.72 -6.56
C ASP A 131 -10.90 -2.49 -7.41
N ASP A 132 -11.01 -1.27 -6.84
CA ASP A 132 -10.69 -0.02 -7.55
C ASP A 132 -9.20 0.11 -7.86
N THR A 133 -8.35 -0.53 -7.08
CA THR A 133 -6.91 -0.59 -7.36
C THR A 133 -6.55 -1.75 -8.29
N SER A 134 -7.48 -2.71 -8.51
CA SER A 134 -7.26 -3.93 -9.30
C SER A 134 -7.70 -3.82 -10.74
N ARG A 135 -8.81 -3.17 -10.99
CA ARG A 135 -9.35 -3.04 -12.34
C ARG A 135 -8.73 -1.83 -13.05
N ARG A 136 -8.13 -2.07 -14.23
CA ARG A 136 -7.45 -1.03 -15.01
C ARG A 136 -8.28 0.24 -15.22
N ALA A 137 -9.58 0.09 -15.48
CA ALA A 137 -10.47 1.23 -15.68
C ALA A 137 -10.65 2.05 -14.41
N HIS A 138 -10.88 1.39 -13.27
CA HIS A 138 -11.06 2.02 -11.95
C HIS A 138 -9.74 2.67 -11.49
N TYR A 139 -8.62 1.96 -11.58
CA TYR A 139 -7.29 2.48 -11.28
C TYR A 139 -7.00 3.79 -12.04
N ARG A 140 -7.24 3.79 -13.37
CA ARG A 140 -7.04 4.99 -14.18
C ARG A 140 -7.97 6.14 -13.80
N ASN A 141 -9.22 5.85 -13.44
CA ASN A 141 -10.17 6.87 -13.01
C ASN A 141 -9.78 7.43 -11.64
N ALA A 142 -9.40 6.59 -10.68
CA ALA A 142 -8.88 7.01 -9.37
C ALA A 142 -7.64 7.92 -9.53
N TYR A 143 -6.68 7.52 -10.37
CA TYR A 143 -5.52 8.35 -10.70
C TYR A 143 -5.93 9.73 -11.22
N ARG A 144 -6.80 9.78 -12.24
CA ARG A 144 -7.24 11.04 -12.85
C ARG A 144 -7.95 11.95 -11.85
N THR A 145 -8.78 11.37 -10.98
CA THR A 145 -9.50 12.13 -9.94
C THR A 145 -8.53 12.72 -8.93
N LEU A 146 -7.58 11.93 -8.42
CA LEU A 146 -6.58 12.39 -7.46
C LEU A 146 -5.66 13.46 -8.08
N ASP A 147 -5.18 13.22 -9.29
CA ASP A 147 -4.31 14.16 -10.01
C ASP A 147 -5.04 15.49 -10.30
N GLN A 148 -6.32 15.43 -10.70
CA GLN A 148 -7.15 16.62 -10.91
C GLN A 148 -7.41 17.39 -9.61
N LEU A 149 -7.68 16.72 -8.49
CA LEU A 149 -7.83 17.37 -7.17
C LEU A 149 -6.55 18.12 -6.78
N LEU A 150 -5.40 17.50 -6.95
CA LEU A 150 -4.10 18.12 -6.69
C LEU A 150 -3.86 19.32 -7.60
N ALA A 151 -4.12 19.20 -8.91
CA ALA A 151 -3.99 20.29 -9.88
C ALA A 151 -4.90 21.47 -9.57
N MET A 152 -6.08 21.23 -8.98
CA MET A 152 -7.01 22.27 -8.53
C MET A 152 -6.64 22.84 -7.14
N GLY A 153 -5.53 22.42 -6.55
CA GLY A 153 -5.09 22.86 -5.23
C GLY A 153 -5.91 22.31 -4.06
N ALA A 154 -6.76 21.29 -4.30
CA ALA A 154 -7.44 20.58 -3.22
C ALA A 154 -6.51 19.55 -2.57
N LEU A 155 -6.79 19.20 -1.31
CA LEU A 155 -6.11 18.11 -0.61
C LEU A 155 -6.99 16.86 -0.64
N PRO A 156 -6.57 15.79 -1.33
CA PRO A 156 -7.30 14.55 -1.31
C PRO A 156 -7.19 13.86 0.06
N VAL A 157 -8.32 13.50 0.65
CA VAL A 157 -8.43 12.61 1.81
C VAL A 157 -8.96 11.28 1.33
N VAL A 158 -8.10 10.29 1.34
CA VAL A 158 -8.38 8.92 0.86
C VAL A 158 -8.67 8.03 2.05
N ASN A 159 -9.66 7.15 1.92
CA ASN A 159 -9.93 6.07 2.88
C ASN A 159 -10.41 4.82 2.13
N GLU A 160 -10.44 3.69 2.82
CA GLU A 160 -11.14 2.50 2.33
C GLU A 160 -12.65 2.78 2.26
N ASN A 161 -13.31 2.28 1.22
CA ASN A 161 -14.77 2.28 1.14
C ASN A 161 -15.33 1.11 1.95
N ASP A 162 -15.24 1.23 3.27
CA ASP A 162 -15.72 0.22 4.22
C ASP A 162 -17.19 -0.15 4.02
N THR A 163 -18.01 0.71 3.39
CA THR A 163 -19.45 0.49 3.24
C THR A 163 -19.81 -0.62 2.25
N VAL A 164 -18.93 -0.89 1.30
CA VAL A 164 -19.11 -1.92 0.27
C VAL A 164 -18.02 -2.99 0.29
N ALA A 165 -16.99 -2.83 1.12
CA ALA A 165 -15.93 -3.80 1.28
C ALA A 165 -16.45 -5.06 1.99
N THR A 166 -16.19 -6.25 1.42
CA THR A 166 -16.45 -7.54 2.07
C THR A 166 -15.22 -8.02 2.82
N ASP A 167 -15.38 -9.05 3.69
CA ASP A 167 -14.25 -9.58 4.46
C ASP A 167 -13.16 -10.17 3.55
N GLU A 168 -13.52 -10.67 2.35
CA GLU A 168 -12.59 -11.21 1.37
C GLU A 168 -11.83 -10.14 0.58
N ILE A 169 -12.41 -8.94 0.41
CA ILE A 169 -11.86 -7.85 -0.44
C ILE A 169 -11.46 -6.60 0.33
N ARG A 170 -11.33 -6.68 1.65
CA ARG A 170 -10.79 -5.59 2.46
C ARG A 170 -9.28 -5.46 2.29
N PHE A 171 -8.80 -4.22 2.25
CA PHE A 171 -7.36 -3.97 2.43
C PHE A 171 -6.86 -4.49 3.78
N GLY A 172 -7.77 -4.66 4.76
CA GLY A 172 -7.46 -5.06 6.12
C GLY A 172 -6.72 -3.97 6.92
N ASP A 173 -5.98 -3.12 6.22
CA ASP A 173 -5.25 -2.01 6.81
C ASP A 173 -4.98 -0.89 5.79
N ASN A 174 -5.21 0.35 6.19
CA ASN A 174 -4.91 1.54 5.40
C ASN A 174 -3.40 1.78 5.17
N ASP A 175 -2.51 1.02 5.81
CA ASP A 175 -1.08 1.07 5.50
C ASP A 175 -0.82 0.57 4.06
N ARG A 176 -1.42 -0.57 3.71
CA ARG A 176 -1.36 -1.12 2.35
C ARG A 176 -2.04 -0.21 1.33
N LEU A 177 -3.23 0.32 1.65
CA LEU A 177 -3.90 1.31 0.81
C LEU A 177 -2.99 2.53 0.56
N ALA A 178 -2.28 3.01 1.58
CA ALA A 178 -1.38 4.16 1.44
C ALA A 178 -0.20 3.87 0.50
N ALA A 179 0.39 2.68 0.55
CA ALA A 179 1.43 2.27 -0.38
C ALA A 179 0.91 2.23 -1.83
N LEU A 180 -0.33 1.74 -2.04
CA LEU A 180 -0.97 1.72 -3.35
C LEU A 180 -1.32 3.12 -3.86
N VAL A 181 -1.85 3.98 -2.98
CA VAL A 181 -2.13 5.38 -3.31
C VAL A 181 -0.83 6.12 -3.63
N ALA A 182 0.25 5.90 -2.86
CA ALA A 182 1.55 6.49 -3.15
C ALA A 182 2.06 6.11 -4.55
N HIS A 183 1.90 4.84 -4.91
CA HIS A 183 2.21 4.37 -6.26
C HIS A 183 1.26 4.99 -7.30
N LEU A 184 -0.05 4.96 -7.06
CA LEU A 184 -1.09 5.48 -7.95
C LEU A 184 -0.84 6.96 -8.31
N VAL A 185 -0.53 7.81 -7.31
CA VAL A 185 -0.28 9.24 -7.53
C VAL A 185 1.17 9.55 -7.87
N ARG A 186 2.04 8.55 -8.05
CA ARG A 186 3.47 8.70 -8.31
C ARG A 186 4.17 9.57 -7.26
N ALA A 187 3.89 9.30 -5.99
CA ALA A 187 4.46 10.05 -4.88
C ALA A 187 6.00 9.98 -4.86
N ASP A 188 6.62 11.03 -4.35
CA ASP A 188 8.06 11.08 -4.12
C ASP A 188 8.42 10.51 -2.74
N LEU A 189 7.44 10.51 -1.81
CA LEU A 189 7.61 10.05 -0.44
C LEU A 189 6.29 9.48 0.10
N LEU A 190 6.38 8.39 0.87
CA LEU A 190 5.30 7.91 1.73
C LEU A 190 5.70 8.12 3.20
N VAL A 191 4.82 8.72 3.99
CA VAL A 191 4.98 8.86 5.44
C VAL A 191 3.90 8.05 6.14
N LEU A 192 4.31 7.05 6.91
CA LEU A 192 3.43 6.20 7.72
C LEU A 192 3.45 6.71 9.17
N LEU A 193 2.36 7.35 9.59
CA LEU A 193 2.20 7.83 10.96
C LEU A 193 1.47 6.80 11.81
N SER A 194 2.06 6.46 12.94
CA SER A 194 1.63 5.42 13.87
C SER A 194 1.56 5.93 15.30
N ASP A 195 1.29 5.04 16.23
CA ASP A 195 1.43 5.22 17.68
C ASP A 195 2.85 4.94 18.19
N VAL A 196 3.70 4.38 17.34
CA VAL A 196 5.12 4.11 17.65
C VAL A 196 6.02 5.01 16.80
N ASP A 197 7.19 5.32 17.31
CA ASP A 197 8.12 6.28 16.71
C ASP A 197 9.10 5.66 15.70
N GLY A 198 8.95 4.37 15.36
CA GLY A 198 9.76 3.69 14.36
C GLY A 198 9.70 2.17 14.47
N LEU A 199 10.52 1.49 13.67
CA LEU A 199 10.77 0.06 13.75
C LEU A 199 11.90 -0.19 14.75
N TYR A 200 11.76 -1.20 15.60
CA TYR A 200 12.74 -1.63 16.59
C TYR A 200 13.26 -3.03 16.28
N ASP A 201 14.48 -3.33 16.71
CA ASP A 201 15.11 -4.65 16.59
C ASP A 201 14.53 -5.70 17.55
N GLY A 202 13.57 -5.30 18.40
CA GLY A 202 12.84 -6.13 19.35
C GLY A 202 11.65 -5.40 19.95
N ASP A 203 11.16 -5.87 21.09
CA ASP A 203 10.08 -5.21 21.83
C ASP A 203 10.57 -3.89 22.45
N PRO A 204 10.05 -2.72 22.04
CA PRO A 204 10.53 -1.42 22.53
C PRO A 204 10.36 -1.20 24.05
N SER A 205 9.56 -2.04 24.73
CA SER A 205 9.42 -2.01 26.18
C SER A 205 10.55 -2.74 26.93
N LYS A 206 11.41 -3.48 26.22
CA LYS A 206 12.51 -4.25 26.82
C LYS A 206 13.82 -3.47 26.80
N PRO A 207 14.62 -3.53 27.88
CA PRO A 207 15.97 -2.95 27.89
C PRO A 207 16.86 -3.56 26.80
N GLY A 208 17.68 -2.73 26.14
CA GLY A 208 18.60 -3.16 25.09
C GLY A 208 18.02 -3.17 23.69
N THR A 209 16.72 -2.87 23.54
CA THR A 209 16.10 -2.72 22.23
C THR A 209 16.43 -1.33 21.64
N SER A 210 16.80 -1.30 20.37
CA SER A 210 17.18 -0.09 19.67
C SER A 210 16.28 0.17 18.46
N ARG A 211 16.03 1.45 18.17
CA ARG A 211 15.30 1.85 16.98
C ARG A 211 16.18 1.64 15.73
N ILE A 212 15.63 0.99 14.73
CA ILE A 212 16.25 0.85 13.41
C ILE A 212 16.06 2.18 12.68
N THR A 213 17.15 2.90 12.43
CA THR A 213 17.08 4.22 11.79
C THR A 213 16.85 4.12 10.29
N GLU A 214 17.42 3.09 9.64
CA GLU A 214 17.35 2.88 8.19
C GLU A 214 17.15 1.41 7.83
N VAL A 215 16.36 1.18 6.78
CA VAL A 215 16.15 -0.13 6.15
C VAL A 215 16.55 -0.01 4.69
N THR A 216 17.66 -0.62 4.32
CA THR A 216 18.23 -0.54 2.96
C THR A 216 17.67 -1.61 2.01
N GLY A 217 17.04 -2.64 2.55
CA GLY A 217 16.43 -3.74 1.79
C GLY A 217 15.82 -4.79 2.72
N PRO A 218 15.13 -5.80 2.16
CA PRO A 218 14.50 -6.86 2.95
C PRO A 218 15.48 -7.61 3.87
N GLU A 219 16.72 -7.81 3.40
CA GLU A 219 17.76 -8.52 4.16
C GLU A 219 18.19 -7.76 5.41
N SER A 220 18.14 -6.43 5.41
CA SER A 220 18.58 -5.61 6.55
C SER A 220 17.71 -5.79 7.80
N ILE A 221 16.49 -6.31 7.65
CA ILE A 221 15.54 -6.59 8.73
C ILE A 221 15.07 -8.05 8.75
N ALA A 222 15.76 -8.97 8.06
CA ALA A 222 15.39 -10.38 8.02
C ALA A 222 15.51 -11.07 9.40
N HIS A 223 16.36 -10.54 10.27
CA HIS A 223 16.61 -11.03 11.64
C HIS A 223 15.67 -10.38 12.69
N VAL A 224 14.87 -9.41 12.29
CA VAL A 224 13.98 -8.68 13.20
C VAL A 224 12.69 -9.46 13.40
N GLU A 225 12.40 -9.87 14.64
CA GLU A 225 11.10 -10.41 14.99
C GLU A 225 10.07 -9.29 15.04
N ILE A 226 9.36 -9.11 13.93
CA ILE A 226 8.30 -8.10 13.82
C ILE A 226 7.09 -8.62 14.57
N GLY A 227 6.86 -8.10 15.79
CA GLY A 227 5.79 -8.52 16.67
C GLY A 227 4.41 -8.36 16.03
N SER A 228 3.55 -9.36 16.22
CA SER A 228 2.14 -9.35 15.83
C SER A 228 1.34 -8.44 16.76
N ALA A 229 0.58 -7.51 16.18
CA ALA A 229 -0.47 -6.66 16.79
C ALA A 229 -0.05 -5.75 17.96
N GLY A 230 -0.19 -4.44 17.77
CA GLY A 230 -0.02 -3.43 18.80
C GLY A 230 -0.99 -3.63 19.97
N LYS A 231 -0.53 -3.34 21.20
CA LYS A 231 -1.29 -3.45 22.46
C LYS A 231 -2.52 -2.52 22.57
N ALA A 232 -2.75 -1.64 21.59
CA ALA A 232 -3.77 -0.59 21.70
C ALA A 232 -5.22 -1.01 21.35
N GLY A 233 -5.46 -2.22 20.83
CA GLY A 233 -6.82 -2.80 20.67
C GLY A 233 -7.81 -2.06 19.74
N VAL A 234 -7.45 -0.91 19.19
CA VAL A 234 -8.36 -0.03 18.42
C VAL A 234 -8.10 -0.08 16.91
N GLY A 235 -6.93 -0.55 16.46
CA GLY A 235 -6.56 -0.66 15.05
C GLY A 235 -6.34 -2.10 14.61
N THR A 236 -6.63 -2.40 13.34
CA THR A 236 -6.38 -3.72 12.70
C THR A 236 -4.93 -3.89 12.24
N GLY A 237 -4.14 -2.80 12.15
CA GLY A 237 -2.78 -2.79 11.61
C GLY A 237 -1.70 -2.83 12.71
N GLY A 238 -0.88 -3.87 12.67
CA GLY A 238 0.33 -4.01 13.52
C GLY A 238 1.60 -3.47 12.82
N MET A 239 2.77 -3.68 13.43
CA MET A 239 4.06 -3.35 12.82
C MET A 239 4.29 -4.13 11.51
N VAL A 240 3.81 -5.37 11.45
CA VAL A 240 3.90 -6.24 10.25
C VAL A 240 3.30 -5.55 9.03
N THR A 241 2.08 -5.00 9.13
CA THR A 241 1.40 -4.34 8.01
C THR A 241 2.10 -3.06 7.56
N LYS A 242 2.70 -2.32 8.51
CA LYS A 242 3.48 -1.11 8.20
C LYS A 242 4.77 -1.43 7.46
N VAL A 243 5.49 -2.47 7.88
CA VAL A 243 6.69 -2.94 7.21
C VAL A 243 6.36 -3.50 5.83
N GLU A 244 5.24 -4.24 5.69
CA GLU A 244 4.76 -4.71 4.38
C GLU A 244 4.44 -3.53 3.45
N ALA A 245 3.68 -2.54 3.90
CA ALA A 245 3.37 -1.34 3.15
C ALA A 245 4.64 -0.56 2.75
N ALA A 246 5.59 -0.43 3.67
CA ALA A 246 6.88 0.21 3.38
C ALA A 246 7.66 -0.57 2.31
N ARG A 247 7.68 -1.90 2.35
CA ARG A 247 8.31 -2.75 1.33
C ARG A 247 7.65 -2.59 -0.04
N ILE A 248 6.30 -2.55 -0.10
CA ILE A 248 5.54 -2.31 -1.33
C ILE A 248 5.94 -0.97 -1.95
N ALA A 249 5.92 0.11 -1.18
CA ALA A 249 6.29 1.43 -1.66
C ALA A 249 7.78 1.50 -2.07
N ALA A 250 8.69 0.93 -1.28
CA ALA A 250 10.12 0.89 -1.57
C ALA A 250 10.43 0.13 -2.86
N ALA A 251 9.75 -1.01 -3.11
CA ALA A 251 9.84 -1.77 -4.35
C ALA A 251 9.31 -0.97 -5.56
N ALA A 252 8.34 -0.07 -5.33
CA ALA A 252 7.83 0.88 -6.32
C ALA A 252 8.78 2.07 -6.59
N GLY A 253 9.92 2.12 -5.92
CA GLY A 253 10.88 3.23 -6.04
C GLY A 253 10.50 4.46 -5.21
N ILE A 254 9.61 4.32 -4.21
CA ILE A 254 9.14 5.36 -3.31
C ILE A 254 9.76 5.14 -1.93
N PRO A 255 10.60 6.04 -1.41
CA PRO A 255 11.11 5.93 -0.06
C PRO A 255 9.99 6.12 0.98
N VAL A 256 10.18 5.52 2.17
CA VAL A 256 9.16 5.59 3.21
C VAL A 256 9.76 6.05 4.53
N VAL A 257 9.06 6.91 5.26
CA VAL A 257 9.35 7.25 6.66
C VAL A 257 8.24 6.69 7.54
N LEU A 258 8.59 5.80 8.46
CA LEU A 258 7.70 5.29 9.51
C LEU A 258 8.03 5.99 10.83
N THR A 259 7.05 6.70 11.40
CA THR A 259 7.24 7.39 12.69
C THR A 259 5.91 7.59 13.42
N SER A 260 5.97 8.19 14.63
CA SER A 260 4.74 8.54 15.35
C SER A 260 4.07 9.80 14.79
N ALA A 261 2.75 9.90 14.97
CA ALA A 261 1.99 11.08 14.54
C ALA A 261 2.50 12.38 15.21
N SER A 262 2.97 12.31 16.45
CA SER A 262 3.58 13.44 17.16
C SER A 262 4.90 13.93 16.55
N ARG A 263 5.57 13.11 15.77
CA ARG A 263 6.82 13.40 15.06
C ARG A 263 6.63 13.78 13.60
N ALA A 264 5.38 13.93 13.14
CA ALA A 264 5.07 14.22 11.73
C ALA A 264 5.82 15.47 11.21
N ALA A 265 5.89 16.54 12.02
CA ALA A 265 6.61 17.76 11.64
C ALA A 265 8.10 17.52 11.42
N ASP A 266 8.74 16.76 12.31
CA ASP A 266 10.17 16.43 12.22
C ASP A 266 10.43 15.54 11.00
N ALA A 267 9.59 14.53 10.78
CA ALA A 267 9.69 13.64 9.65
C ALA A 267 9.60 14.39 8.32
N LEU A 268 8.59 15.24 8.15
CA LEU A 268 8.38 16.01 6.92
C LEU A 268 9.41 17.13 6.70
N ALA A 269 10.10 17.54 7.76
CA ALA A 269 11.26 18.45 7.69
C ALA A 269 12.59 17.73 7.41
N GLY A 270 12.59 16.40 7.20
CA GLY A 270 13.80 15.62 6.94
C GLY A 270 14.71 15.43 8.15
N ARG A 271 14.21 15.66 9.39
CA ARG A 271 15.01 15.44 10.60
C ARG A 271 15.17 13.94 10.86
N ASP A 272 16.22 13.57 11.60
CA ASP A 272 16.44 12.18 12.01
C ASP A 272 15.37 11.74 13.03
N THR A 273 14.27 11.23 12.51
CA THR A 273 13.18 10.63 13.30
C THR A 273 12.59 9.43 12.57
N GLY A 274 12.10 8.47 13.34
CA GLY A 274 11.50 7.27 12.77
C GLY A 274 12.49 6.34 12.09
N THR A 275 11.96 5.45 11.29
CA THR A 275 12.70 4.53 10.43
C THR A 275 12.54 4.94 8.98
N TYR A 276 13.64 5.13 8.29
CA TYR A 276 13.66 5.43 6.87
C TYR A 276 13.87 4.15 6.06
N PHE A 277 12.94 3.85 5.15
CA PHE A 277 13.07 2.74 4.21
C PHE A 277 13.56 3.29 2.87
N HIS A 278 14.71 2.82 2.43
CA HIS A 278 15.26 3.17 1.14
C HIS A 278 14.46 2.54 0.01
N ARG A 279 14.37 3.24 -1.10
CA ARG A 279 13.82 2.66 -2.33
C ARG A 279 14.70 1.50 -2.79
N THR A 280 14.10 0.35 -3.03
CA THR A 280 14.79 -0.86 -3.50
C THR A 280 14.53 -1.13 -4.98
N GLY A 281 13.45 -0.58 -5.52
CA GLY A 281 13.08 -0.69 -6.92
C GLY A 281 13.28 0.60 -7.72
N ARG A 282 13.02 0.51 -9.00
CA ARG A 282 12.87 1.68 -9.89
C ARG A 282 11.38 1.96 -10.06
N ARG A 283 11.00 3.21 -10.33
CA ARG A 283 9.65 3.54 -10.79
C ARG A 283 9.38 2.73 -12.07
N SER A 284 8.76 1.56 -11.91
CA SER A 284 8.35 0.69 -13.02
C SER A 284 6.90 0.99 -13.41
N ALA A 285 6.48 0.48 -14.56
CA ALA A 285 5.11 0.66 -15.05
C ALA A 285 4.09 0.29 -13.96
N ASP A 286 3.20 1.23 -13.70
CA ASP A 286 2.26 1.31 -12.56
C ASP A 286 1.42 0.04 -12.27
N ARG A 287 1.25 -0.82 -13.26
CA ARG A 287 0.38 -1.99 -13.24
C ARG A 287 0.98 -3.23 -12.59
N LEU A 288 2.30 -3.43 -12.75
CA LEU A 288 2.97 -4.66 -12.34
C LEU A 288 3.20 -4.76 -10.84
N LEU A 289 3.46 -3.63 -10.18
CA LEU A 289 3.64 -3.59 -8.72
C LEU A 289 2.34 -3.87 -7.97
N TRP A 290 1.23 -3.32 -8.48
CA TRP A 290 -0.07 -3.63 -7.95
C TRP A 290 -0.36 -5.14 -8.06
N LEU A 291 -0.12 -5.73 -9.22
CA LEU A 291 -0.34 -7.15 -9.47
C LEU A 291 0.52 -8.03 -8.54
N ALA A 292 1.77 -7.63 -8.27
CA ALA A 292 2.67 -8.36 -7.38
C ALA A 292 2.22 -8.34 -5.91
N HIS A 293 1.75 -7.18 -5.41
CA HIS A 293 1.66 -6.95 -3.97
C HIS A 293 0.25 -6.61 -3.47
N ALA A 294 -0.63 -6.12 -4.31
CA ALA A 294 -1.93 -5.60 -3.90
C ALA A 294 -3.11 -6.44 -4.30
N SER A 295 -2.99 -7.25 -5.38
CA SER A 295 -4.11 -8.07 -5.83
C SER A 295 -4.26 -9.33 -4.99
N THR A 296 -5.49 -9.66 -4.61
CA THR A 296 -5.84 -10.99 -4.13
C THR A 296 -6.15 -11.85 -5.35
N PRO A 297 -5.39 -12.92 -5.64
CA PRO A 297 -5.68 -13.80 -6.74
C PRO A 297 -7.07 -14.43 -6.60
N GLN A 298 -7.89 -14.39 -7.65
CA GLN A 298 -9.21 -15.01 -7.69
C GLN A 298 -9.15 -16.50 -8.09
N GLY A 299 -7.95 -16.97 -8.44
CA GLY A 299 -7.68 -18.34 -8.78
C GLY A 299 -6.22 -18.58 -9.11
N SER A 300 -5.91 -19.77 -9.58
CA SER A 300 -4.56 -20.14 -9.99
C SER A 300 -4.53 -20.92 -11.30
N LEU A 301 -3.43 -20.74 -12.04
CA LEU A 301 -3.10 -21.51 -13.24
C LEU A 301 -1.83 -22.32 -12.96
N THR A 302 -1.89 -23.63 -13.12
CA THR A 302 -0.70 -24.49 -13.05
C THR A 302 -0.01 -24.49 -14.41
N LEU A 303 1.28 -24.19 -14.44
CA LEU A 303 2.11 -24.12 -15.63
C LEU A 303 2.95 -25.38 -15.78
N ASP A 304 3.18 -25.80 -17.01
CA ASP A 304 4.22 -26.79 -17.29
C ASP A 304 5.63 -26.15 -17.18
N ASP A 305 6.68 -26.98 -17.14
CA ASP A 305 8.06 -26.53 -16.98
C ASP A 305 8.54 -25.62 -18.13
N GLY A 306 7.99 -25.81 -19.34
CA GLY A 306 8.27 -24.96 -20.49
C GLY A 306 7.69 -23.57 -20.34
N ALA A 307 6.46 -23.47 -19.88
CA ALA A 307 5.78 -22.20 -19.60
C ALA A 307 6.41 -21.47 -18.41
N VAL A 308 6.81 -22.19 -17.35
CA VAL A 308 7.54 -21.60 -16.22
C VAL A 308 8.82 -20.91 -16.73
N ARG A 309 9.64 -21.60 -17.52
CA ARG A 309 10.86 -20.99 -18.10
C ARG A 309 10.53 -19.82 -19.01
N ALA A 310 9.52 -19.93 -19.87
CA ALA A 310 9.13 -18.88 -20.79
C ALA A 310 8.67 -17.60 -20.05
N VAL A 311 7.89 -17.77 -18.99
CA VAL A 311 7.34 -16.68 -18.17
C VAL A 311 8.43 -16.08 -17.28
N VAL A 312 9.14 -16.88 -16.49
CA VAL A 312 10.06 -16.39 -15.45
C VAL A 312 11.38 -15.89 -16.04
N GLU A 313 11.99 -16.68 -16.92
CA GLU A 313 13.30 -16.37 -17.51
C GLU A 313 13.14 -15.57 -18.81
N GLY A 314 12.23 -16.04 -19.69
CA GLY A 314 12.02 -15.48 -21.02
C GLY A 314 11.17 -14.21 -21.04
N LYS A 315 10.49 -13.85 -19.94
CA LYS A 315 9.56 -12.71 -19.81
C LYS A 315 8.55 -12.65 -20.96
N LYS A 316 8.03 -13.83 -21.34
CA LYS A 316 7.06 -13.99 -22.42
C LYS A 316 5.63 -14.08 -21.87
N SER A 317 4.66 -13.82 -22.73
CA SER A 317 3.24 -14.07 -22.45
C SER A 317 2.97 -15.55 -22.17
N LEU A 318 1.99 -15.84 -21.31
CA LEU A 318 1.52 -17.19 -21.06
C LEU A 318 0.49 -17.58 -22.13
N LEU A 319 0.78 -18.64 -22.87
CA LEU A 319 -0.14 -19.23 -23.84
C LEU A 319 -0.90 -20.41 -23.23
N ALA A 320 -2.07 -20.73 -23.79
CA ALA A 320 -2.89 -21.83 -23.32
C ALA A 320 -2.19 -23.20 -23.41
N ALA A 321 -1.28 -23.36 -24.36
CA ALA A 321 -0.45 -24.55 -24.52
C ALA A 321 0.41 -24.87 -23.29
N GLY A 322 0.81 -23.86 -22.52
CA GLY A 322 1.63 -24.02 -21.32
C GLY A 322 0.84 -24.12 -20.01
N VAL A 323 -0.50 -24.11 -20.08
CA VAL A 323 -1.36 -24.24 -18.88
C VAL A 323 -1.78 -25.70 -18.72
N ALA A 324 -1.39 -26.30 -17.59
CA ALA A 324 -1.68 -27.69 -17.23
C ALA A 324 -2.92 -27.83 -16.33
N GLY A 325 -3.28 -26.78 -15.58
CA GLY A 325 -4.43 -26.83 -14.66
C GLY A 325 -5.00 -25.45 -14.35
N VAL A 326 -6.24 -25.43 -13.87
CA VAL A 326 -7.00 -24.24 -13.52
C VAL A 326 -7.75 -24.46 -12.22
N GLU A 327 -7.68 -23.52 -11.29
CA GLU A 327 -8.41 -23.53 -10.02
C GLU A 327 -8.98 -22.14 -9.72
N GLY A 328 -10.16 -22.08 -9.10
CA GLY A 328 -10.85 -20.86 -8.71
C GLY A 328 -11.96 -20.46 -9.68
N ASP A 329 -12.64 -19.36 -9.34
CA ASP A 329 -13.74 -18.79 -10.14
C ASP A 329 -13.41 -17.34 -10.49
N PHE A 330 -12.69 -17.15 -11.58
CA PHE A 330 -12.24 -15.85 -12.07
C PHE A 330 -12.85 -15.54 -13.45
N VAL A 331 -12.93 -14.27 -13.76
CA VAL A 331 -13.33 -13.75 -15.07
C VAL A 331 -12.18 -13.01 -15.76
N ALA A 332 -12.32 -12.78 -17.05
CA ALA A 332 -11.32 -12.04 -17.83
C ALA A 332 -11.02 -10.66 -17.21
N GLY A 333 -9.74 -10.40 -16.94
CA GLY A 333 -9.24 -9.20 -16.26
C GLY A 333 -8.93 -9.40 -14.78
N ASP A 334 -9.29 -10.52 -14.19
CA ASP A 334 -8.98 -10.84 -12.81
C ASP A 334 -7.51 -11.26 -12.61
N PRO A 335 -6.93 -10.97 -11.44
CA PRO A 335 -5.61 -11.45 -11.07
C PRO A 335 -5.66 -12.94 -10.74
N VAL A 336 -4.73 -13.70 -11.33
CA VAL A 336 -4.53 -15.11 -11.04
C VAL A 336 -3.09 -15.38 -10.64
N GLU A 337 -2.90 -16.38 -9.80
CA GLU A 337 -1.59 -16.87 -9.43
C GLU A 337 -1.11 -17.89 -10.45
N LEU A 338 0.12 -17.73 -10.93
CA LEU A 338 0.76 -18.69 -11.83
C LEU A 338 1.66 -19.57 -10.99
N ARG A 339 1.39 -20.88 -10.97
CA ARG A 339 2.08 -21.87 -10.13
C ARG A 339 2.85 -22.86 -10.99
N ASP A 340 3.97 -23.33 -10.48
CA ASP A 340 4.66 -24.49 -11.06
C ASP A 340 3.93 -25.80 -10.71
N THR A 341 4.40 -26.92 -11.28
CA THR A 341 3.84 -28.25 -11.02
C THR A 341 3.99 -28.73 -9.58
N ALA A 342 4.85 -28.07 -8.78
CA ALA A 342 4.99 -28.30 -7.33
C ALA A 342 4.04 -27.43 -6.49
N GLY A 343 3.19 -26.61 -7.13
CA GLY A 343 2.23 -25.70 -6.45
C GLY A 343 2.84 -24.40 -5.96
N ARG A 344 4.10 -24.10 -6.25
CA ARG A 344 4.76 -22.86 -5.84
C ARG A 344 4.35 -21.72 -6.76
N ALA A 345 3.94 -20.59 -6.21
CA ALA A 345 3.67 -19.37 -6.97
C ALA A 345 4.98 -18.83 -7.59
N VAL A 346 5.01 -18.71 -8.91
CA VAL A 346 6.17 -18.21 -9.68
C VAL A 346 5.91 -16.85 -10.30
N ALA A 347 4.62 -16.51 -10.52
CA ALA A 347 4.22 -15.22 -11.08
C ALA A 347 2.77 -14.93 -10.74
N ARG A 348 2.33 -13.68 -10.98
CA ARG A 348 0.92 -13.27 -11.03
C ARG A 348 0.62 -12.58 -12.34
N GLY A 349 -0.60 -12.72 -12.84
CA GLY A 349 -1.01 -12.11 -14.10
C GLY A 349 -2.49 -11.79 -14.14
N LEU A 350 -2.88 -10.86 -15.03
CA LEU A 350 -4.28 -10.64 -15.36
C LEU A 350 -4.67 -11.57 -16.50
N VAL A 351 -5.64 -12.43 -16.23
CA VAL A 351 -6.09 -13.43 -17.19
C VAL A 351 -6.98 -12.81 -18.26
N ASN A 352 -6.89 -13.31 -19.49
CA ASN A 352 -7.70 -12.82 -20.61
C ASN A 352 -9.00 -13.63 -20.85
N PHE A 353 -9.20 -14.72 -20.11
CA PHE A 353 -10.33 -15.64 -20.28
C PHE A 353 -10.96 -15.99 -18.95
N ASP A 354 -12.25 -16.34 -18.96
CA ASP A 354 -12.94 -16.81 -17.77
C ASP A 354 -12.49 -18.21 -17.35
N ALA A 355 -12.53 -18.51 -16.06
CA ALA A 355 -12.20 -19.83 -15.52
C ALA A 355 -12.97 -20.98 -16.22
N LYS A 356 -14.24 -20.71 -16.57
CA LYS A 356 -15.14 -21.68 -17.24
C LYS A 356 -14.71 -22.00 -18.68
N GLU A 357 -13.98 -21.11 -19.33
CA GLU A 357 -13.49 -21.30 -20.71
C GLU A 357 -12.17 -22.12 -20.73
N MET A 358 -11.34 -21.92 -19.70
CA MET A 358 -9.99 -22.48 -19.63
C MET A 358 -9.90 -23.99 -19.87
N PRO A 359 -10.80 -24.86 -19.33
CA PRO A 359 -10.70 -26.31 -19.55
C PRO A 359 -10.73 -26.75 -21.02
N ARG A 360 -11.35 -25.93 -21.89
CA ARG A 360 -11.40 -26.21 -23.35
C ARG A 360 -10.13 -25.77 -24.08
N MET A 361 -9.26 -25.01 -23.40
CA MET A 361 -8.09 -24.38 -23.98
C MET A 361 -6.78 -25.05 -23.56
N LEU A 362 -6.78 -25.79 -22.45
CA LEU A 362 -5.57 -26.40 -21.88
C LEU A 362 -4.77 -27.20 -22.89
N GLY A 363 -3.45 -26.97 -22.92
CA GLY A 363 -2.51 -27.72 -23.77
C GLY A 363 -2.63 -27.46 -25.27
N ARG A 364 -3.52 -26.55 -25.72
CA ARG A 364 -3.74 -26.27 -27.15
C ARG A 364 -3.02 -24.99 -27.57
N SER A 365 -2.52 -25.00 -28.81
CA SER A 365 -1.88 -23.83 -29.38
C SER A 365 -2.90 -22.74 -29.76
N THR A 366 -2.47 -21.48 -29.74
CA THR A 366 -3.32 -20.33 -30.13
C THR A 366 -3.97 -20.49 -31.49
N PRO A 367 -3.26 -20.92 -32.58
CA PRO A 367 -3.90 -21.16 -33.88
C PRO A 367 -4.95 -22.27 -33.89
N GLU A 368 -4.76 -23.34 -33.09
CA GLU A 368 -5.76 -24.39 -32.93
C GLU A 368 -7.00 -23.90 -32.21
N LEU A 369 -6.83 -23.05 -31.21
CA LEU A 369 -7.93 -22.43 -30.47
C LEU A 369 -8.73 -21.50 -31.36
N ALA A 370 -8.07 -20.60 -32.09
CA ALA A 370 -8.73 -19.68 -33.01
C ALA A 370 -9.55 -20.43 -34.07
N LYS A 371 -9.02 -21.54 -34.60
CA LYS A 371 -9.72 -22.36 -35.59
C LYS A 371 -10.92 -23.12 -35.00
N ALA A 372 -10.84 -23.57 -33.77
CA ALA A 372 -11.83 -24.44 -33.15
C ALA A 372 -12.93 -23.68 -32.37
N LEU A 373 -12.58 -22.53 -31.76
CA LEU A 373 -13.46 -21.81 -30.83
C LEU A 373 -13.80 -20.40 -31.32
N GLY A 374 -13.02 -19.84 -32.25
CA GLY A 374 -13.28 -18.52 -32.83
C GLY A 374 -12.05 -17.58 -32.76
N PRO A 375 -12.06 -16.49 -33.54
CA PRO A 375 -10.93 -15.57 -33.62
C PRO A 375 -10.63 -14.83 -32.29
N GLU A 376 -11.60 -14.73 -31.37
CA GLU A 376 -11.43 -14.17 -30.03
C GLU A 376 -10.46 -14.97 -29.14
N TYR A 377 -10.18 -16.24 -29.50
CA TYR A 377 -9.21 -17.10 -28.84
C TYR A 377 -7.80 -17.02 -29.45
N ASP A 378 -7.58 -16.16 -30.47
CA ASP A 378 -6.26 -15.88 -31.03
C ASP A 378 -5.49 -14.89 -30.18
N ARG A 379 -5.35 -15.19 -28.88
CA ARG A 379 -4.60 -14.38 -27.91
C ARG A 379 -4.04 -15.23 -26.80
N GLU A 380 -3.09 -14.67 -26.07
CA GLU A 380 -2.49 -15.28 -24.88
C GLU A 380 -3.46 -15.32 -23.70
N VAL A 381 -3.21 -16.28 -22.79
CA VAL A 381 -3.95 -16.41 -21.51
C VAL A 381 -3.60 -15.26 -20.57
N VAL A 382 -2.30 -14.92 -20.50
CA VAL A 382 -1.81 -13.74 -19.77
C VAL A 382 -0.76 -13.04 -20.62
N HIS A 383 -0.97 -11.76 -20.93
CA HIS A 383 0.00 -10.97 -21.67
C HIS A 383 1.22 -10.64 -20.78
N ARG A 384 2.42 -10.62 -21.36
CA ARG A 384 3.67 -10.31 -20.63
C ARG A 384 3.66 -8.96 -19.93
N ASP A 385 2.97 -7.96 -20.50
CA ASP A 385 2.85 -6.63 -19.90
C ASP A 385 1.83 -6.61 -18.74
N ASP A 386 1.10 -7.71 -18.54
CA ASP A 386 0.10 -7.94 -17.50
C ASP A 386 0.52 -9.07 -16.55
N LEU A 387 1.83 -9.33 -16.49
CA LEU A 387 2.42 -10.42 -15.74
C LEU A 387 3.60 -9.91 -14.91
N VAL A 388 3.68 -10.34 -13.67
CA VAL A 388 4.79 -10.04 -12.75
C VAL A 388 5.34 -11.35 -12.17
N VAL A 389 6.65 -11.50 -12.23
CA VAL A 389 7.36 -12.63 -11.60
C VAL A 389 7.49 -12.37 -10.10
N ILE A 390 7.10 -13.34 -9.27
CA ILE A 390 7.23 -13.32 -7.82
C ILE A 390 8.53 -14.00 -7.45
N ARG A 391 9.38 -13.33 -6.68
CA ARG A 391 10.65 -13.89 -6.17
C ARG A 391 10.55 -14.19 -4.70
#